data_e38c9e10f13a631c8182dd54111cb56f
#
_entry.id   e38c9e10f13a631c8182dd54111cb56f
#
_cell.length_a   1.000
_cell.length_b   1.000
_cell.length_c   1.000
_cell.angle_alpha   90.00
_cell.angle_beta   90.00
_cell.angle_gamma   90.00
#
_symmetry.space_group_name_H-M   'P 1'
#
loop_
_entity.id
_entity.type
_entity.pdbx_description
1 polymer ?
#
loop_
_entity_poly.entity_id
_entity_poly.type
_entity_poly.pdbx_seq_one_letter_code
_entity_poly.pdbx_strand_id
1 'polypeptide(L)'
;VGSKPRLVLLNKADSADPEVTVMWLDYYAKQGITALATDCRSGKNVSKFYGKLKELLKDDIEKWNAKGMSGRPIRIMIVGIPNVGKSSFINRLAGSRLAKVEDRPGVTRGKQWVKLDEGFELLDMPGVLWPKFEDKLVGERLAFTGAVKDDIMDMEYLACRLLEFLKENYPELIEKRYGIRTDDIEPADEETIGCVVGFELLERIGRKRGFLVSGGEINTERAAITVMDEFRNGTLGRLTLEKPKAVSYT
;
A
#
# COMPACT_ATOMS: atom_id res chain seq x y z
N VAL A 1 15.61 -14.50 -2.27
CA VAL A 1 14.57 -15.51 -2.09
C VAL A 1 14.87 -16.75 -2.95
N GLY A 2 15.94 -16.69 -3.75
CA GLY A 2 16.40 -17.80 -4.60
C GLY A 2 15.37 -18.25 -5.63
N SER A 3 15.40 -19.52 -5.98
CA SER A 3 14.53 -20.16 -6.98
C SER A 3 13.13 -20.56 -6.47
N LYS A 4 12.74 -20.14 -5.25
CA LYS A 4 11.43 -20.52 -4.70
C LYS A 4 10.29 -19.81 -5.43
N PRO A 5 9.16 -20.51 -5.68
CA PRO A 5 7.98 -19.91 -6.28
C PRO A 5 7.51 -18.68 -5.50
N ARG A 6 7.08 -17.65 -6.22
CA ARG A 6 6.64 -16.37 -5.64
C ARG A 6 5.30 -15.97 -6.22
N LEU A 7 4.39 -15.56 -5.33
CA LEU A 7 3.14 -14.91 -5.68
C LEU A 7 3.17 -13.48 -5.12
N VAL A 8 3.04 -12.49 -5.98
CA VAL A 8 2.95 -11.08 -5.59
C VAL A 8 1.48 -10.73 -5.35
N LEU A 9 1.18 -10.18 -4.17
CA LEU A 9 -0.14 -9.68 -3.84
C LEU A 9 -0.12 -8.15 -3.88
N LEU A 10 -0.84 -7.56 -4.84
CA LEU A 10 -1.12 -6.13 -4.91
C LEU A 10 -2.40 -5.87 -4.11
N ASN A 11 -2.21 -5.64 -2.80
CA ASN A 11 -3.32 -5.41 -1.88
C ASN A 11 -3.81 -3.96 -1.93
N LYS A 12 -4.96 -3.67 -1.28
CA LYS A 12 -5.65 -2.37 -1.32
C LYS A 12 -6.05 -1.96 -2.74
N ALA A 13 -6.39 -2.91 -3.61
CA ALA A 13 -6.81 -2.65 -4.98
C ALA A 13 -8.12 -1.82 -5.08
N ASP A 14 -8.85 -1.68 -3.98
CA ASP A 14 -10.00 -0.78 -3.82
C ASP A 14 -9.60 0.70 -3.84
N SER A 15 -8.42 1.02 -3.28
CA SER A 15 -7.89 2.39 -3.17
C SER A 15 -6.87 2.72 -4.28
N ALA A 16 -6.41 1.72 -5.03
CA ALA A 16 -5.44 1.91 -6.10
C ALA A 16 -6.11 2.30 -7.43
N ASP A 17 -5.38 3.05 -8.26
CA ASP A 17 -5.74 3.34 -9.64
C ASP A 17 -5.89 2.03 -10.43
N PRO A 18 -7.05 1.77 -11.06
CA PRO A 18 -7.30 0.52 -11.76
C PRO A 18 -6.41 0.33 -12.99
N GLU A 19 -6.10 1.40 -13.72
CA GLU A 19 -5.28 1.33 -14.92
C GLU A 19 -3.83 1.00 -14.55
N VAL A 20 -3.30 1.71 -13.55
CA VAL A 20 -1.95 1.44 -13.03
C VAL A 20 -1.86 0.06 -12.39
N THR A 21 -2.94 -0.43 -11.76
CA THR A 21 -3.00 -1.80 -11.25
C THR A 21 -2.85 -2.83 -12.36
N VAL A 22 -3.50 -2.64 -13.50
CA VAL A 22 -3.35 -3.51 -14.69
C VAL A 22 -1.92 -3.45 -15.22
N MET A 23 -1.33 -2.25 -15.33
CA MET A 23 0.07 -2.10 -15.74
C MET A 23 1.04 -2.89 -14.85
N TRP A 24 0.82 -2.89 -13.53
CA TRP A 24 1.64 -3.67 -12.61
C TRP A 24 1.44 -5.18 -12.75
N LEU A 25 0.21 -5.65 -12.98
CA LEU A 25 -0.04 -7.07 -13.26
C LEU A 25 0.67 -7.53 -14.53
N ASP A 26 0.61 -6.74 -15.59
CA ASP A 26 1.30 -7.02 -16.86
C ASP A 26 2.82 -6.99 -16.70
N TYR A 27 3.35 -6.04 -15.91
CA TYR A 27 4.76 -5.96 -15.61
C TYR A 27 5.29 -7.23 -14.93
N TYR A 28 4.58 -7.73 -13.91
CA TYR A 28 4.96 -8.98 -13.27
C TYR A 28 4.80 -10.20 -14.19
N ALA A 29 3.74 -10.24 -14.96
CA ALA A 29 3.51 -11.33 -15.94
C ALA A 29 4.65 -11.42 -16.97
N LYS A 30 5.12 -10.29 -17.49
CA LYS A 30 6.28 -10.22 -18.41
C LYS A 30 7.57 -10.73 -17.77
N GLN A 31 7.70 -10.67 -16.46
CA GLN A 31 8.84 -11.22 -15.71
C GLN A 31 8.64 -12.67 -15.28
N GLY A 32 7.57 -13.34 -15.72
CA GLY A 32 7.23 -14.69 -15.28
C GLY A 32 6.84 -14.80 -13.80
N ILE A 33 6.44 -13.69 -13.19
CA ILE A 33 6.02 -13.64 -11.81
C ILE A 33 4.49 -13.61 -11.72
N THR A 34 3.91 -14.58 -11.05
CA THR A 34 2.46 -14.58 -10.79
C THR A 34 2.10 -13.45 -9.82
N ALA A 35 1.15 -12.61 -10.22
CA ALA A 35 0.63 -11.52 -9.39
C ALA A 35 -0.90 -11.57 -9.29
N LEU A 36 -1.44 -11.06 -8.18
CA LEU A 36 -2.87 -11.00 -7.94
C LEU A 36 -3.22 -9.68 -7.23
N ALA A 37 -4.12 -8.89 -7.82
CA ALA A 37 -4.68 -7.72 -7.17
C ALA A 37 -5.81 -8.13 -6.24
N THR A 38 -5.71 -7.73 -4.96
CA THR A 38 -6.64 -8.12 -3.89
C THR A 38 -7.17 -6.91 -3.14
N ASP A 39 -8.38 -7.02 -2.63
CA ASP A 39 -8.94 -6.11 -1.64
C ASP A 39 -9.36 -6.91 -0.41
N CYS A 40 -8.59 -6.76 0.67
CA CYS A 40 -8.88 -7.46 1.92
C CYS A 40 -10.08 -6.87 2.68
N ARG A 41 -10.49 -5.64 2.39
CA ARG A 41 -11.65 -5.00 3.01
C ARG A 41 -12.94 -5.65 2.52
N SER A 42 -13.16 -5.70 1.20
CA SER A 42 -14.34 -6.36 0.60
C SER A 42 -14.18 -7.87 0.46
N GLY A 43 -12.96 -8.40 0.42
CA GLY A 43 -12.65 -9.80 0.11
C GLY A 43 -12.51 -10.08 -1.39
N LYS A 44 -12.55 -9.04 -2.23
CA LYS A 44 -12.44 -9.20 -3.68
C LYS A 44 -11.12 -9.86 -4.07
N ASN A 45 -11.22 -10.92 -4.87
CA ASN A 45 -10.11 -11.74 -5.35
C ASN A 45 -9.30 -12.50 -4.27
N VAL A 46 -9.60 -12.35 -2.98
CA VAL A 46 -8.91 -13.11 -1.92
C VAL A 46 -9.15 -14.61 -2.09
N SER A 47 -10.36 -15.02 -2.49
CA SER A 47 -10.70 -16.43 -2.77
C SER A 47 -9.88 -17.05 -3.91
N LYS A 48 -9.38 -16.24 -4.85
CA LYS A 48 -8.53 -16.71 -5.95
C LYS A 48 -7.13 -17.11 -5.51
N PHE A 49 -6.73 -16.75 -4.30
CA PHE A 49 -5.37 -16.99 -3.77
C PHE A 49 -4.98 -18.47 -3.79
N TYR A 50 -5.84 -19.34 -3.24
CA TYR A 50 -5.55 -20.78 -3.19
C TYR A 50 -5.43 -21.41 -4.58
N GLY A 51 -6.32 -21.03 -5.51
CA GLY A 51 -6.25 -21.49 -6.90
C GLY A 51 -4.94 -21.08 -7.58
N LYS A 52 -4.51 -19.82 -7.38
CA LYS A 52 -3.25 -19.32 -7.94
C LYS A 52 -2.03 -19.98 -7.31
N LEU A 53 -2.07 -20.28 -6.02
CA LEU A 53 -0.98 -21.04 -5.37
C LEU A 53 -0.89 -22.47 -5.88
N LYS A 54 -2.02 -23.17 -6.06
CA LYS A 54 -2.04 -24.52 -6.60
C LYS A 54 -1.51 -24.57 -8.03
N GLU A 55 -1.92 -23.60 -8.86
CA GLU A 55 -1.42 -23.44 -10.22
C GLU A 55 0.12 -23.23 -10.22
N LEU A 56 0.62 -22.31 -9.38
CA LEU A 56 2.03 -21.99 -9.26
C LEU A 56 2.87 -23.18 -8.76
N LEU A 57 2.31 -24.04 -7.90
CA LEU A 57 3.00 -25.14 -7.24
C LEU A 57 2.67 -26.51 -7.86
N LYS A 58 1.97 -26.54 -9.01
CA LYS A 58 1.47 -27.76 -9.63
C LYS A 58 2.56 -28.84 -9.78
N ASP A 59 3.69 -28.48 -10.39
CA ASP A 59 4.79 -29.42 -10.64
C ASP A 59 5.42 -29.93 -9.33
N ASP A 60 5.52 -29.09 -8.31
CA ASP A 60 6.04 -29.48 -7.01
C ASP A 60 5.08 -30.42 -6.27
N ILE A 61 3.79 -30.14 -6.32
CA ILE A 61 2.75 -31.00 -5.74
C ILE A 61 2.74 -32.37 -6.43
N GLU A 62 2.85 -32.44 -7.74
CA GLU A 62 2.93 -33.69 -8.49
C GLU A 62 4.17 -34.50 -8.10
N LYS A 63 5.34 -33.84 -8.00
CA LYS A 63 6.58 -34.49 -7.53
C LYS A 63 6.47 -35.03 -6.10
N TRP A 64 5.80 -34.31 -5.20
CA TRP A 64 5.59 -34.79 -3.82
C TRP A 64 4.64 -35.96 -3.77
N ASN A 65 3.55 -35.92 -4.53
CA ASN A 65 2.61 -37.04 -4.64
C ASN A 65 3.29 -38.31 -5.18
N ALA A 66 4.12 -38.17 -6.22
CA ALA A 66 4.90 -39.29 -6.79
C ALA A 66 5.89 -39.92 -5.77
N LYS A 67 6.34 -39.15 -4.77
CA LYS A 67 7.20 -39.61 -3.69
C LYS A 67 6.43 -40.13 -2.46
N GLY A 68 5.10 -40.31 -2.58
CA GLY A 68 4.26 -40.79 -1.47
C GLY A 68 3.98 -39.79 -0.37
N MET A 69 4.28 -38.50 -0.62
CA MET A 69 4.05 -37.38 0.31
C MET A 69 2.71 -36.68 0.08
N SER A 70 1.70 -37.42 -0.36
CA SER A 70 0.34 -36.91 -0.52
C SER A 70 -0.23 -36.39 0.80
N GLY A 71 -0.92 -35.25 0.79
CA GLY A 71 -1.50 -34.63 1.99
C GLY A 71 -0.53 -33.88 2.89
N ARG A 72 0.73 -33.71 2.48
CA ARG A 72 1.69 -32.86 3.18
C ARG A 72 1.21 -31.39 3.13
N PRO A 73 1.16 -30.69 4.29
CA PRO A 73 0.83 -29.26 4.30
C PRO A 73 1.81 -28.43 3.48
N ILE A 74 1.27 -27.56 2.64
CA ILE A 74 2.06 -26.61 1.86
C ILE A 74 2.37 -25.40 2.74
N ARG A 75 3.65 -25.20 3.01
CA ARG A 75 4.11 -24.10 3.85
C ARG A 75 4.42 -22.86 3.03
N ILE A 76 3.75 -21.76 3.34
CA ILE A 76 3.92 -20.47 2.70
C ILE A 76 4.37 -19.43 3.73
N MET A 77 5.12 -18.44 3.28
CA MET A 77 5.54 -17.31 4.10
C MET A 77 5.04 -16.02 3.46
N ILE A 78 4.38 -15.17 4.25
CA ILE A 78 4.01 -13.82 3.81
C ILE A 78 5.08 -12.85 4.28
N VAL A 79 5.62 -12.09 3.34
CA VAL A 79 6.58 -11.01 3.60
C VAL A 79 6.05 -9.70 3.02
N GLY A 80 6.42 -8.60 3.62
CA GLY A 80 6.08 -7.27 3.15
C GLY A 80 6.33 -6.21 4.22
N ILE A 81 6.36 -4.97 3.80
CA ILE A 81 6.55 -3.82 4.67
C ILE A 81 5.38 -3.66 5.66
N PRO A 82 5.52 -2.84 6.72
CA PRO A 82 4.40 -2.51 7.61
C PRO A 82 3.22 -1.90 6.84
N ASN A 83 2.02 -2.04 7.37
CA ASN A 83 0.76 -1.44 6.89
C ASN A 83 0.30 -1.79 5.45
N VAL A 84 0.95 -2.75 4.77
CA VAL A 84 0.47 -3.22 3.45
C VAL A 84 -0.76 -4.13 3.53
N GLY A 85 -1.19 -4.48 4.76
CA GLY A 85 -2.38 -5.30 5.00
C GLY A 85 -2.10 -6.80 5.10
N LYS A 86 -0.88 -7.22 5.50
CA LYS A 86 -0.55 -8.65 5.73
C LYS A 86 -1.54 -9.31 6.70
N SER A 87 -1.71 -8.70 7.87
CA SER A 87 -2.60 -9.25 8.90
C SER A 87 -4.06 -9.29 8.45
N SER A 88 -4.52 -8.26 7.75
CA SER A 88 -5.87 -8.24 7.16
C SER A 88 -6.07 -9.35 6.14
N PHE A 89 -5.06 -9.62 5.32
CA PHE A 89 -5.08 -10.72 4.34
C PHE A 89 -5.11 -12.08 5.05
N ILE A 90 -4.26 -12.28 6.05
CA ILE A 90 -4.20 -13.51 6.86
C ILE A 90 -5.54 -13.77 7.54
N ASN A 91 -6.11 -12.75 8.19
CA ASN A 91 -7.41 -12.84 8.85
C ASN A 91 -8.53 -13.22 7.87
N ARG A 92 -8.49 -12.63 6.68
CA ARG A 92 -9.48 -12.93 5.64
C ARG A 92 -9.38 -14.36 5.14
N LEU A 93 -8.17 -14.91 4.99
CA LEU A 93 -7.96 -16.31 4.62
C LEU A 93 -8.32 -17.30 5.72
N ALA A 94 -7.99 -16.96 6.96
CA ALA A 94 -8.23 -17.84 8.11
C ALA A 94 -9.69 -17.81 8.62
N GLY A 95 -10.49 -16.86 8.14
CA GLY A 95 -11.89 -16.67 8.54
C GLY A 95 -12.04 -16.36 10.02
N SER A 96 -13.18 -16.76 10.60
CA SER A 96 -13.50 -16.50 12.01
C SER A 96 -12.65 -17.27 13.03
N ARG A 97 -11.69 -18.09 12.57
CA ARG A 97 -10.87 -18.97 13.41
C ARG A 97 -9.66 -18.29 14.04
N LEU A 98 -9.26 -17.11 13.56
CA LEU A 98 -8.18 -16.33 14.16
C LEU A 98 -8.76 -15.28 15.09
N ALA A 99 -8.55 -15.49 16.40
CA ALA A 99 -8.82 -14.47 17.40
C ALA A 99 -7.87 -13.28 17.21
N LYS A 100 -8.47 -12.07 17.13
CA LYS A 100 -7.84 -10.77 17.37
C LYS A 100 -6.42 -10.57 16.82
N VAL A 101 -6.31 -10.21 15.56
CA VAL A 101 -5.18 -9.42 15.08
C VAL A 101 -5.59 -7.94 15.22
N GLU A 102 -4.96 -7.22 16.11
CA GLU A 102 -5.19 -5.78 16.26
C GLU A 102 -4.55 -5.05 15.08
N ASP A 103 -5.27 -4.09 14.50
CA ASP A 103 -4.83 -3.24 13.37
C ASP A 103 -3.82 -2.16 13.79
N ARG A 104 -2.91 -2.49 14.73
CA ARG A 104 -1.86 -1.56 15.16
C ARG A 104 -0.51 -1.89 14.52
N PRO A 105 0.24 -0.89 14.03
CA PRO A 105 1.59 -1.11 13.50
C PRO A 105 2.48 -1.80 14.54
N GLY A 106 3.11 -2.91 14.13
CA GLY A 106 4.06 -3.62 14.99
C GLY A 106 3.46 -4.66 15.94
N VAL A 107 2.22 -5.09 15.75
CA VAL A 107 1.52 -6.04 16.66
C VAL A 107 2.04 -7.47 16.55
N THR A 108 2.51 -7.90 15.38
CA THR A 108 3.10 -9.25 15.24
C THR A 108 4.48 -9.28 15.88
N ARG A 109 4.56 -9.74 17.14
CA ARG A 109 5.80 -9.76 17.94
C ARG A 109 6.69 -10.98 17.73
N GLY A 110 6.28 -11.95 16.89
CA GLY A 110 7.03 -13.20 16.68
C GLY A 110 6.57 -13.98 15.46
N LYS A 111 7.29 -15.07 15.14
CA LYS A 111 6.93 -16.01 14.08
C LYS A 111 5.78 -16.88 14.55
N GLN A 112 4.67 -16.90 13.83
CA GLN A 112 3.52 -17.73 14.16
C GLN A 112 3.06 -18.54 12.95
N TRP A 113 2.81 -19.84 13.14
CA TRP A 113 2.20 -20.70 12.14
C TRP A 113 0.68 -20.63 12.23
N VAL A 114 0.04 -20.34 11.13
CA VAL A 114 -1.41 -20.29 10.99
C VAL A 114 -1.82 -21.39 10.03
N LYS A 115 -2.69 -22.30 10.47
CA LYS A 115 -3.31 -23.29 9.58
C LYS A 115 -4.40 -22.62 8.78
N LEU A 116 -4.28 -22.72 7.47
CA LEU A 116 -5.27 -22.25 6.51
C LEU A 116 -6.10 -23.42 5.98
N ASP A 117 -7.14 -23.09 5.23
CA ASP A 117 -7.92 -24.09 4.52
C ASP A 117 -7.10 -24.72 3.37
N GLU A 118 -7.62 -25.80 2.79
CA GLU A 118 -7.04 -26.49 1.62
C GLU A 118 -5.61 -27.05 1.81
N GLY A 119 -5.19 -27.30 3.04
CA GLY A 119 -3.89 -27.93 3.33
C GLY A 119 -2.71 -26.97 3.30
N PHE A 120 -2.95 -25.67 3.47
CA PHE A 120 -1.89 -24.69 3.59
C PHE A 120 -1.58 -24.34 5.04
N GLU A 121 -0.30 -24.15 5.33
CA GLU A 121 0.21 -23.56 6.58
C GLU A 121 0.96 -22.27 6.26
N LEU A 122 0.60 -21.19 6.92
CA LEU A 122 1.17 -19.86 6.70
C LEU A 122 2.05 -19.47 7.87
N LEU A 123 3.27 -19.01 7.57
CA LEU A 123 4.13 -18.35 8.52
C LEU A 123 3.90 -16.86 8.47
N ASP A 124 3.30 -16.32 9.53
CA ASP A 124 3.17 -14.87 9.70
C ASP A 124 4.48 -14.28 10.21
N MET A 125 4.94 -13.24 9.53
CA MET A 125 6.16 -12.51 9.84
C MET A 125 5.84 -11.05 10.11
N PRO A 126 6.49 -10.44 11.12
CA PRO A 126 6.42 -8.98 11.29
C PRO A 126 6.77 -8.25 9.99
N GLY A 127 6.18 -7.08 9.79
CA GLY A 127 6.57 -6.21 8.67
C GLY A 127 8.04 -5.84 8.81
N VAL A 128 8.78 -5.98 7.71
CA VAL A 128 10.20 -5.64 7.66
C VAL A 128 10.38 -4.42 6.78
N LEU A 129 11.08 -3.43 7.32
CA LEU A 129 11.44 -2.21 6.62
C LEU A 129 12.96 -2.05 6.67
N TRP A 130 13.55 -1.46 5.63
CA TRP A 130 14.97 -1.13 5.64
C TRP A 130 15.26 -0.08 6.72
N PRO A 131 16.40 -0.17 7.41
CA PRO A 131 16.77 0.80 8.43
C PRO A 131 17.10 2.18 7.86
N LYS A 132 17.46 2.26 6.58
CA LYS A 132 17.79 3.51 5.87
C LYS A 132 17.33 3.42 4.41
N PHE A 133 16.69 4.48 3.92
CA PHE A 133 16.33 4.63 2.50
C PHE A 133 17.42 5.45 1.81
N GLU A 134 17.99 4.92 0.74
CA GLU A 134 18.95 5.65 -0.10
C GLU A 134 18.23 6.67 -0.98
N ASP A 135 17.02 6.33 -1.44
CA ASP A 135 16.18 7.18 -2.25
C ASP A 135 15.13 7.89 -1.35
N LYS A 136 15.21 9.22 -1.29
CA LYS A 136 14.31 10.08 -0.53
C LYS A 136 12.85 9.90 -0.98
N LEU A 137 12.62 9.77 -2.29
CA LEU A 137 11.28 9.59 -2.86
C LEU A 137 10.63 8.28 -2.41
N VAL A 138 11.42 7.20 -2.34
CA VAL A 138 10.94 5.91 -1.79
C VAL A 138 10.56 6.08 -0.31
N GLY A 139 11.39 6.79 0.46
CA GLY A 139 11.11 7.10 1.86
C GLY A 139 9.79 7.86 2.04
N GLU A 140 9.57 8.91 1.25
CA GLU A 140 8.33 9.71 1.27
C GLU A 140 7.10 8.85 0.94
N ARG A 141 7.15 8.04 -0.12
CA ARG A 141 6.03 7.16 -0.52
C ARG A 141 5.71 6.11 0.54
N LEU A 142 6.71 5.57 1.21
CA LEU A 142 6.53 4.66 2.33
C LEU A 142 5.88 5.36 3.53
N ALA A 143 6.27 6.60 3.80
CA ALA A 143 5.67 7.41 4.85
C ALA A 143 4.21 7.78 4.52
N PHE A 144 3.89 8.14 3.28
CA PHE A 144 2.50 8.36 2.86
C PHE A 144 1.60 7.17 3.22
N THR A 145 2.06 5.95 2.97
CA THR A 145 1.28 4.73 3.25
C THR A 145 1.26 4.31 4.71
N GLY A 146 1.94 5.06 5.59
CA GLY A 146 2.06 4.74 7.02
C GLY A 146 2.98 3.55 7.30
N ALA A 147 3.84 3.15 6.35
CA ALA A 147 4.84 2.10 6.58
C ALA A 147 5.91 2.55 7.57
N VAL A 148 6.15 3.86 7.67
CA VAL A 148 7.00 4.52 8.66
C VAL A 148 6.10 5.10 9.75
N LYS A 149 6.58 5.14 10.99
CA LYS A 149 5.82 5.71 12.12
C LYS A 149 5.73 7.23 11.99
N ASP A 150 4.55 7.76 12.24
CA ASP A 150 4.27 9.20 12.14
C ASP A 150 5.02 10.03 13.19
N ASP A 151 5.31 9.47 14.36
CA ASP A 151 6.01 10.15 15.47
C ASP A 151 7.40 10.70 15.09
N ILE A 152 7.99 10.21 14.01
CA ILE A 152 9.33 10.62 13.52
C ILE A 152 9.27 11.44 12.23
N MET A 153 8.08 11.81 11.77
CA MET A 153 7.88 12.50 10.51
C MET A 153 7.20 13.85 10.75
N ASP A 154 7.61 14.83 9.98
CA ASP A 154 6.88 16.09 9.86
C ASP A 154 5.63 15.86 9.00
N MET A 155 4.47 15.87 9.65
CA MET A 155 3.20 15.57 8.99
C MET A 155 2.77 16.69 8.03
N GLU A 156 3.12 17.94 8.31
CA GLU A 156 2.83 19.05 7.40
C GLU A 156 3.66 18.92 6.12
N TYR A 157 4.96 18.68 6.25
CA TYR A 157 5.83 18.41 5.11
C TYR A 157 5.33 17.23 4.29
N LEU A 158 4.96 16.13 4.95
CA LEU A 158 4.46 14.93 4.27
C LEU A 158 3.16 15.20 3.49
N ALA A 159 2.22 15.92 4.11
CA ALA A 159 0.97 16.29 3.46
C ALA A 159 1.20 17.24 2.27
N CYS A 160 2.12 18.21 2.40
CA CYS A 160 2.51 19.09 1.30
C CYS A 160 3.07 18.29 0.11
N ARG A 161 4.02 17.36 0.37
CA ARG A 161 4.58 16.51 -0.69
C ARG A 161 3.53 15.61 -1.35
N LEU A 162 2.58 15.09 -0.58
CA LEU A 162 1.46 14.32 -1.12
C LEU A 162 0.56 15.19 -2.00
N LEU A 163 0.26 16.42 -1.58
CA LEU A 163 -0.57 17.35 -2.34
C LEU A 163 0.10 17.80 -3.64
N GLU A 164 1.42 18.01 -3.65
CA GLU A 164 2.18 18.25 -4.88
C GLU A 164 2.09 17.08 -5.84
N PHE A 165 2.29 15.87 -5.35
CA PHE A 165 2.12 14.65 -6.14
C PHE A 165 0.70 14.53 -6.72
N LEU A 166 -0.32 14.83 -5.92
CA LEU A 166 -1.72 14.79 -6.36
C LEU A 166 -2.01 15.86 -7.41
N LYS A 167 -1.51 17.08 -7.23
CA LYS A 167 -1.67 18.15 -8.22
C LYS A 167 -1.10 17.76 -9.57
N GLU A 168 0.06 17.13 -9.59
CA GLU A 168 0.76 16.71 -10.81
C GLU A 168 0.08 15.51 -11.50
N ASN A 169 -0.38 14.54 -10.73
CA ASN A 169 -0.80 13.23 -11.27
C ASN A 169 -2.31 12.97 -11.21
N TYR A 170 -3.03 13.59 -10.27
CA TYR A 170 -4.45 13.36 -9.99
C TYR A 170 -5.17 14.65 -9.52
N PRO A 171 -5.05 15.79 -10.25
CA PRO A 171 -5.62 17.07 -9.82
C PRO A 171 -7.12 16.99 -9.57
N GLU A 172 -7.83 16.16 -10.34
CA GLU A 172 -9.27 15.94 -10.23
C GLU A 172 -9.69 15.37 -8.87
N LEU A 173 -8.80 14.68 -8.17
CA LEU A 173 -9.10 14.14 -6.82
C LEU A 173 -9.14 15.26 -5.79
N ILE A 174 -8.24 16.26 -5.91
CA ILE A 174 -8.22 17.42 -5.04
C ILE A 174 -9.51 18.24 -5.26
N GLU A 175 -9.85 18.51 -6.51
CA GLU A 175 -11.06 19.26 -6.86
C GLU A 175 -12.33 18.57 -6.37
N LYS A 176 -12.45 17.27 -6.63
CA LYS A 176 -13.60 16.47 -6.23
C LYS A 176 -13.76 16.39 -4.73
N ARG A 177 -12.65 16.23 -3.99
CA ARG A 177 -12.68 16.03 -2.54
C ARG A 177 -12.85 17.32 -1.76
N TYR A 178 -12.14 18.37 -2.15
CA TYR A 178 -12.05 19.61 -1.39
C TYR A 178 -12.78 20.78 -2.05
N GLY A 179 -13.16 20.67 -3.32
CA GLY A 179 -13.74 21.75 -4.09
C GLY A 179 -12.75 22.90 -4.32
N ILE A 180 -11.49 22.57 -4.52
CA ILE A 180 -10.39 23.52 -4.70
C ILE A 180 -9.81 23.31 -6.09
N ARG A 181 -9.72 24.37 -6.87
CA ARG A 181 -9.02 24.37 -8.15
C ARG A 181 -7.52 24.31 -7.93
N THR A 182 -6.83 23.66 -8.85
CA THR A 182 -5.38 23.49 -8.76
C THR A 182 -4.63 24.15 -9.92
N ASP A 183 -5.35 24.56 -10.95
CA ASP A 183 -4.83 25.17 -12.17
C ASP A 183 -4.37 26.62 -11.99
N ASP A 184 -4.83 27.30 -10.97
CA ASP A 184 -4.46 28.67 -10.60
C ASP A 184 -3.24 28.74 -9.64
N ILE A 185 -2.67 27.61 -9.28
CA ILE A 185 -1.45 27.54 -8.47
C ILE A 185 -0.27 27.32 -9.40
N GLU A 186 0.60 28.28 -9.48
CA GLU A 186 1.81 28.20 -10.31
C GLU A 186 2.77 27.13 -9.78
N PRO A 187 3.49 26.43 -10.68
CA PRO A 187 4.58 25.56 -10.27
C PRO A 187 5.61 26.37 -9.45
N ALA A 188 6.20 25.72 -8.46
CA ALA A 188 7.34 26.34 -7.77
C ALA A 188 8.51 26.50 -8.74
N ASP A 189 9.19 27.65 -8.70
CA ASP A 189 10.43 27.86 -9.45
C ASP A 189 11.50 26.84 -9.02
N GLU A 190 12.41 26.47 -9.94
CA GLU A 190 13.49 25.52 -9.65
C GLU A 190 14.37 25.95 -8.46
N GLU A 191 14.41 27.26 -8.16
CA GLU A 191 15.16 27.83 -7.03
C GLU A 191 14.39 27.78 -5.72
N THR A 192 13.10 27.40 -5.74
CA THR A 192 12.26 27.37 -4.53
C THR A 192 12.59 26.16 -3.68
N ILE A 193 13.20 26.38 -2.54
CA ILE A 193 13.49 25.34 -1.55
C ILE A 193 12.23 25.08 -0.73
N GLY A 194 11.69 23.87 -0.85
CA GLY A 194 10.53 23.43 -0.07
C GLY A 194 9.32 23.02 -0.90
N CYS A 195 8.24 22.67 -0.23
CA CYS A 195 6.97 22.25 -0.87
C CYS A 195 5.95 23.40 -0.87
N VAL A 196 6.29 24.52 -1.52
CA VAL A 196 5.46 25.75 -1.51
C VAL A 196 4.07 25.52 -2.11
N VAL A 197 4.00 24.82 -3.23
CA VAL A 197 2.73 24.47 -3.88
C VAL A 197 1.86 23.59 -2.99
N GLY A 198 2.47 22.60 -2.35
CA GLY A 198 1.79 21.72 -1.41
C GLY A 198 1.28 22.47 -0.18
N PHE A 199 2.07 23.41 0.32
CA PHE A 199 1.69 24.22 1.46
C PHE A 199 0.51 25.14 1.14
N GLU A 200 0.51 25.80 -0.02
CA GLU A 200 -0.63 26.60 -0.48
C GLU A 200 -1.90 25.76 -0.60
N LEU A 201 -1.81 24.56 -1.17
CA LEU A 201 -2.94 23.63 -1.23
C LEU A 201 -3.43 23.24 0.17
N LEU A 202 -2.50 22.99 1.10
CA LEU A 202 -2.82 22.66 2.48
C LEU A 202 -3.57 23.80 3.19
N GLU A 203 -3.13 25.03 3.01
CA GLU A 203 -3.83 26.21 3.55
C GLU A 203 -5.22 26.39 2.94
N ARG A 204 -5.36 26.23 1.62
CA ARG A 204 -6.66 26.27 0.94
C ARG A 204 -7.63 25.22 1.48
N ILE A 205 -7.13 23.98 1.72
CA ILE A 205 -7.90 22.89 2.34
C ILE A 205 -8.31 23.28 3.76
N GLY A 206 -7.36 23.75 4.57
CA GLY A 206 -7.62 24.19 5.93
C GLY A 206 -8.70 25.27 6.00
N ARG A 207 -8.60 26.28 5.14
CA ARG A 207 -9.60 27.36 5.02
C ARG A 207 -10.97 26.83 4.60
N LYS A 208 -11.02 25.95 3.59
CA LYS A 208 -12.27 25.36 3.08
C LYS A 208 -12.97 24.49 4.11
N ARG A 209 -12.19 23.81 4.97
CA ARG A 209 -12.69 22.95 6.05
C ARG A 209 -12.97 23.71 7.36
N GLY A 210 -12.62 24.99 7.42
CA GLY A 210 -12.78 25.80 8.63
C GLY A 210 -11.83 25.36 9.76
N PHE A 211 -10.65 24.89 9.44
CA PHE A 211 -9.63 24.52 10.41
C PHE A 211 -8.87 25.77 10.83
N LEU A 212 -9.38 26.44 11.87
CA LEU A 212 -8.81 27.68 12.37
C LEU A 212 -8.30 27.48 13.80
N VAL A 213 -7.23 28.20 14.14
CA VAL A 213 -6.75 28.36 15.52
C VAL A 213 -7.26 29.69 16.10
N SER A 214 -6.97 29.91 17.37
CA SER A 214 -7.27 31.19 18.03
C SER A 214 -6.56 32.34 17.30
N GLY A 215 -7.31 33.37 16.92
CA GLY A 215 -6.79 34.47 16.08
C GLY A 215 -7.19 34.38 14.60
N GLY A 216 -7.82 33.31 14.15
CA GLY A 216 -8.32 33.16 12.78
C GLY A 216 -7.30 32.66 11.76
N GLU A 217 -6.12 32.30 12.21
CA GLU A 217 -5.09 31.65 11.38
C GLU A 217 -5.48 30.21 11.06
N ILE A 218 -4.95 29.67 9.96
CA ILE A 218 -5.24 28.30 9.52
C ILE A 218 -4.44 27.31 10.35
N ASN A 219 -5.13 26.30 10.85
CA ASN A 219 -4.50 25.15 11.51
C ASN A 219 -4.00 24.16 10.45
N THR A 220 -2.78 24.37 9.95
CA THR A 220 -2.14 23.55 8.92
C THR A 220 -1.82 22.15 9.42
N GLU A 221 -1.46 21.99 10.69
CA GLU A 221 -1.23 20.67 11.29
C GLU A 221 -2.50 19.79 11.24
N ARG A 222 -3.65 20.35 11.62
CA ARG A 222 -4.94 19.65 11.53
C ARG A 222 -5.31 19.33 10.09
N ALA A 223 -5.03 20.23 9.15
CA ALA A 223 -5.26 20.00 7.72
C ALA A 223 -4.37 18.85 7.23
N ALA A 224 -3.09 18.83 7.60
CA ALA A 224 -2.13 17.81 7.23
C ALA A 224 -2.55 16.41 7.72
N ILE A 225 -2.89 16.29 9.00
CA ILE A 225 -3.39 15.03 9.57
C ILE A 225 -4.64 14.57 8.80
N THR A 226 -5.57 15.48 8.51
CA THR A 226 -6.80 15.15 7.77
C THR A 226 -6.49 14.65 6.36
N VAL A 227 -5.60 15.32 5.60
CA VAL A 227 -5.21 14.92 4.25
C VAL A 227 -4.56 13.54 4.26
N MET A 228 -3.64 13.29 5.19
CA MET A 228 -2.94 12.01 5.31
C MET A 228 -3.90 10.87 5.68
N ASP A 229 -4.82 11.10 6.60
CA ASP A 229 -5.84 10.12 6.98
C ASP A 229 -6.79 9.81 5.81
N GLU A 230 -7.25 10.82 5.08
CA GLU A 230 -8.12 10.66 3.92
C GLU A 230 -7.42 9.89 2.79
N PHE A 231 -6.12 10.10 2.59
CA PHE A 231 -5.32 9.30 1.67
C PHE A 231 -5.24 7.83 2.12
N ARG A 232 -4.83 7.59 3.35
CA ARG A 232 -4.62 6.23 3.90
C ARG A 232 -5.91 5.41 3.95
N ASN A 233 -7.03 6.07 4.16
CA ASN A 233 -8.37 5.47 4.18
C ASN A 233 -9.01 5.34 2.79
N GLY A 234 -8.40 5.87 1.74
CA GLY A 234 -8.91 5.85 0.37
C GLY A 234 -10.05 6.84 0.12
N THR A 235 -10.29 7.80 1.03
CA THR A 235 -11.35 8.80 0.91
C THR A 235 -11.06 9.84 -0.18
N LEU A 236 -9.78 10.11 -0.46
CA LEU A 236 -9.36 10.99 -1.56
C LEU A 236 -9.75 10.46 -2.93
N GLY A 237 -9.87 9.15 -3.07
CA GLY A 237 -10.14 8.48 -4.33
C GLY A 237 -9.10 7.41 -4.63
N ARG A 238 -9.19 6.86 -5.84
CA ARG A 238 -8.30 5.79 -6.28
C ARG A 238 -7.07 6.37 -6.94
N LEU A 239 -5.92 6.10 -6.37
CA LEU A 239 -4.64 6.59 -6.88
C LEU A 239 -3.51 5.59 -6.62
N THR A 240 -2.42 5.72 -7.37
CA THR A 240 -1.22 4.89 -7.21
C THR A 240 0.02 5.77 -7.28
N LEU A 241 0.90 5.63 -6.31
CA LEU A 241 2.09 6.49 -6.15
C LEU A 241 3.20 6.19 -7.16
N GLU A 242 3.17 5.01 -7.79
CA GLU A 242 4.20 4.58 -8.73
C GLU A 242 3.61 3.83 -9.92
N LYS A 243 4.12 4.13 -11.10
CA LYS A 243 3.91 3.31 -12.31
C LYS A 243 5.10 2.36 -12.49
N PRO A 244 4.90 1.15 -13.05
CA PRO A 244 6.03 0.29 -13.39
C PRO A 244 6.93 0.98 -14.40
N LYS A 245 8.24 0.93 -14.18
CA LYS A 245 9.21 1.42 -15.18
C LYS A 245 9.05 0.60 -16.45
N ALA A 246 9.10 1.27 -17.60
CA ALA A 246 9.13 0.57 -18.87
C ALA A 246 10.32 -0.40 -18.87
N VAL A 247 10.05 -1.68 -19.10
CA VAL A 247 11.13 -2.67 -19.25
C VAL A 247 11.73 -2.42 -20.63
N SER A 248 12.88 -1.75 -20.67
CA SER A 248 13.69 -1.69 -21.89
C SER A 248 14.28 -3.08 -22.09
N TYR A 249 13.78 -3.80 -23.07
CA TYR A 249 14.43 -5.00 -23.56
C TYR A 249 15.66 -4.55 -24.37
N THR A 250 16.83 -4.55 -23.76
CA THR A 250 18.12 -4.59 -24.45
C THR A 250 18.66 -6.01 -24.42
#